data_cb953e0bf0dbda11478db6d7a9a912cb
#
_entry.id   cb953e0bf0dbda11478db6d7a9a912cb
#
_cell.length_a   1.000
_cell.length_b   1.000
_cell.length_c   1.000
_cell.angle_alpha   90.00
_cell.angle_beta   90.00
_cell.angle_gamma   90.00
#
_symmetry.space_group_name_H-M   'P 1'
#
loop_
_entity.id
_entity.type
_entity.pdbx_description
1 polymer ?
#
loop_
_entity_poly.entity_id
_entity_poly.type
_entity_poly.pdbx_seq_one_letter_code
_entity_poly.pdbx_strand_id
1 'polypeptide(L)'
;MRSRTVHVALAGVLALALMPAGTASADPQEFSYLYYDDQQEVQESRLIEPPEAECIEIPEVAAGTGSAFRPWNWTGSIAKMYDESGCEGAASFSLGPYGKGSDRVTFRSVVFI
;
A
#
# COMPACT_ATOMS: atom_id res chain seq x y z
N MET A 1 5.07 -54.77 0.47
CA MET A 1 5.01 -54.28 0.61
C MET A 1 4.98 -53.59 0.94
N ARG A 2 4.90 -53.48 0.90
CA ARG A 2 4.72 -52.66 1.12
C ARG A 2 5.00 -51.83 1.63
N SER A 3 5.23 -51.73 1.72
CA SER A 3 5.53 -50.85 2.26
C SER A 3 5.75 -49.93 1.90
N ARG A 4 5.78 -49.76 1.37
CA ARG A 4 5.96 -48.75 1.05
C ARG A 4 5.62 -47.87 1.25
N THR A 5 5.26 -47.64 1.17
CA THR A 5 4.84 -46.68 1.34
C THR A 5 5.13 -45.86 2.08
N VAL A 6 5.22 -45.91 2.35
CA VAL A 6 5.44 -45.15 3.15
C VAL A 6 6.16 -44.15 3.01
N HIS A 7 6.66 -43.99 2.81
CA HIS A 7 7.42 -43.02 2.84
C HIS A 7 7.17 -41.94 2.20
N VAL A 8 6.86 -42.08 1.70
CA VAL A 8 6.55 -41.14 0.99
C VAL A 8 6.20 -40.02 1.59
N ALA A 9 5.68 -40.27 2.09
CA ALA A 9 5.20 -39.29 2.72
C ALA A 9 6.11 -38.30 3.06
N LEU A 10 6.70 -38.66 3.53
CA LEU A 10 7.54 -37.81 3.90
C LEU A 10 7.97 -36.82 3.11
N ALA A 11 8.03 -37.18 2.24
CA ALA A 11 8.55 -36.30 1.37
C ALA A 11 7.86 -35.06 1.42
N GLY A 12 6.89 -35.10 1.13
CA GLY A 12 6.29 -33.89 1.02
C GLY A 12 6.50 -33.05 2.06
N VAL A 13 6.34 -33.51 2.96
CA VAL A 13 6.50 -32.75 3.97
C VAL A 13 7.47 -31.83 3.96
N LEU A 14 8.40 -32.18 3.81
CA LEU A 14 9.35 -31.33 3.90
C LEU A 14 9.24 -30.18 3.21
N ALA A 15 8.81 -30.30 2.29
CA ALA A 15 8.81 -29.22 1.50
C ALA A 15 8.27 -28.10 2.21
N LEU A 16 7.30 -28.24 2.66
CA LEU A 16 6.77 -27.21 3.26
C LEU A 16 7.50 -26.62 4.19
N ALA A 17 7.96 -27.29 4.71
CA ALA A 17 8.61 -26.80 5.74
C ALA A 17 9.33 -25.65 5.36
N LEU A 18 9.92 -25.68 4.53
CA LEU A 18 10.65 -24.63 4.25
C LEU A 18 10.08 -23.44 3.95
N MET A 19 9.29 -23.45 3.33
CA MET A 19 8.87 -22.28 2.93
C MET A 19 8.56 -21.38 3.89
N PRO A 20 8.09 -21.66 4.72
CA PRO A 20 7.64 -20.81 5.67
C PRO A 20 8.60 -19.77 5.91
N ALA A 21 9.50 -20.20 6.12
CA ALA A 21 10.47 -19.40 6.45
C ALA A 21 10.49 -18.11 5.83
N GLY A 22 11.26 -17.81 5.26
CA GLY A 22 11.47 -16.56 4.86
C GLY A 22 10.39 -15.80 4.39
N THR A 23 9.56 -16.45 3.86
CA THR A 23 8.61 -15.68 3.27
C THR A 23 7.74 -14.98 4.16
N ALA A 24 7.51 -15.41 5.22
CA ALA A 24 6.57 -14.81 6.02
C ALA A 24 6.97 -13.54 6.56
N SER A 25 8.11 -13.19 6.44
CA SER A 25 8.52 -12.13 7.24
C SER A 25 8.17 -10.76 6.83
N ALA A 26 8.12 -10.48 5.64
CA ALA A 26 8.00 -9.09 5.30
C ALA A 26 6.61 -8.70 4.94
N ASP A 27 6.12 -7.69 5.55
CA ASP A 27 4.85 -7.12 5.15
C ASP A 27 5.08 -6.15 4.03
N PRO A 28 4.21 -6.11 3.06
CA PRO A 28 4.35 -5.14 1.99
C PRO A 28 4.21 -3.75 2.55
N GLN A 29 4.96 -2.83 2.01
CA GLN A 29 4.84 -1.43 2.36
C GLN A 29 3.80 -0.85 1.45
N GLU A 30 2.67 -0.44 2.01
CA GLU A 30 1.55 0.04 1.21
C GLU A 30 1.02 1.34 1.74
N PHE A 31 0.47 2.14 0.86
CA PHE A 31 -0.22 3.35 1.26
C PHE A 31 -1.59 3.29 0.57
N SER A 32 -2.65 3.14 1.34
CA SER A 32 -3.97 2.97 0.74
C SER A 32 -4.80 4.22 0.89
N TYR A 33 -5.80 4.37 0.07
CA TYR A 33 -6.66 5.53 0.08
C TYR A 33 -7.95 5.22 -0.64
N LEU A 34 -8.91 6.10 -0.51
CA LEU A 34 -10.18 5.99 -1.21
C LEU A 34 -10.27 7.10 -2.25
N TYR A 35 -11.08 6.89 -3.25
CA TYR A 35 -11.35 7.89 -4.27
C TYR A 35 -12.73 7.64 -4.86
N TYR A 36 -13.28 8.61 -5.57
CA TYR A 36 -14.56 8.42 -6.25
C TYR A 36 -14.28 8.10 -7.72
N ASP A 37 -14.92 7.05 -8.21
CA ASP A 37 -14.73 6.68 -9.61
C ASP A 37 -15.66 7.47 -10.51
N ASP A 38 -15.73 7.11 -11.78
CA ASP A 38 -16.52 7.87 -12.74
C ASP A 38 -18.00 7.81 -12.43
N GLN A 39 -18.45 6.79 -11.74
CA GLN A 39 -19.85 6.70 -11.34
C GLN A 39 -20.08 7.32 -9.98
N GLN A 40 -19.11 8.02 -9.43
CA GLN A 40 -19.20 8.65 -8.11
C GLN A 40 -19.33 7.63 -7.00
N GLU A 41 -18.78 6.46 -7.21
CA GLU A 41 -18.76 5.43 -6.16
C GLU A 41 -17.39 5.39 -5.52
N VAL A 42 -17.35 5.14 -4.23
CA VAL A 42 -16.11 5.09 -3.50
C VAL A 42 -15.38 3.79 -3.80
N GLN A 43 -14.13 3.91 -4.18
CA GLN A 43 -13.27 2.76 -4.46
C GLN A 43 -12.01 2.89 -3.62
N GLU A 44 -11.34 1.77 -3.38
CA GLU A 44 -10.09 1.79 -2.65
C GLU A 44 -8.95 1.44 -3.59
N SER A 45 -7.81 2.07 -3.41
CA SER A 45 -6.61 1.72 -4.16
C SER A 45 -5.41 1.86 -3.26
N ARG A 46 -4.24 1.54 -3.76
CA ARG A 46 -3.04 1.62 -2.96
C ARG A 46 -1.80 1.79 -3.81
N LEU A 47 -0.79 2.39 -3.21
CA LEU A 47 0.54 2.45 -3.78
C LEU A 47 1.35 1.36 -3.10
N ILE A 48 1.97 0.47 -3.88
CA ILE A 48 2.74 -0.64 -3.34
C ILE A 48 4.22 -0.27 -3.35
N GLU A 49 4.85 -0.37 -2.20
CA GLU A 49 6.27 -0.07 -2.07
C GLU A 49 6.65 1.23 -2.74
N PRO A 50 6.00 2.31 -2.35
CA PRO A 50 6.27 3.60 -3.01
C PRO A 50 7.71 4.03 -2.78
N PRO A 51 8.35 4.59 -3.80
CA PRO A 51 9.71 5.07 -3.64
C PRO A 51 9.75 6.28 -2.71
N GLU A 52 10.89 6.48 -2.06
CA GLU A 52 11.04 7.60 -1.16
C GLU A 52 11.58 8.81 -1.89
N ALA A 53 11.27 9.97 -1.37
CA ALA A 53 11.79 11.24 -1.85
C ALA A 53 11.40 11.58 -3.28
N GLU A 54 10.33 10.98 -3.76
CA GLU A 54 9.82 11.31 -5.10
C GLU A 54 8.37 11.72 -4.99
N CYS A 55 7.97 12.69 -5.76
CA CYS A 55 6.57 13.07 -5.80
C CYS A 55 5.79 12.03 -6.59
N ILE A 56 4.73 11.52 -6.00
CA ILE A 56 3.90 10.52 -6.65
C ILE A 56 2.52 11.10 -6.83
N GLU A 57 2.05 11.14 -8.08
CA GLU A 57 0.69 11.55 -8.35
C GLU A 57 -0.24 10.40 -8.02
N ILE A 58 -1.37 10.68 -7.46
CA ILE A 58 -2.34 9.63 -7.20
C ILE A 58 -3.03 9.31 -8.53
N PRO A 59 -2.78 8.15 -9.09
CA PRO A 59 -3.18 7.89 -10.48
C PRO A 59 -4.67 8.04 -10.73
N GLU A 60 -5.48 7.62 -9.80
CA GLU A 60 -6.91 7.59 -10.02
C GLU A 60 -7.53 8.99 -10.09
N VAL A 61 -6.85 10.01 -9.58
CA VAL A 61 -7.38 11.36 -9.62
C VAL A 61 -6.51 12.30 -10.45
N ALA A 62 -5.44 11.78 -11.03
CA ALA A 62 -4.48 12.63 -11.71
C ALA A 62 -5.07 13.39 -12.90
N ALA A 63 -5.97 12.76 -13.62
CA ALA A 63 -6.53 13.38 -14.82
C ALA A 63 -7.79 14.17 -14.54
N GLY A 64 -8.27 14.19 -13.35
CA GLY A 64 -9.53 14.85 -13.07
C GLY A 64 -9.38 15.98 -12.10
N THR A 65 -10.48 16.36 -11.48
CA THR A 65 -10.48 17.43 -10.52
C THR A 65 -10.68 16.94 -9.11
N GLY A 66 -10.85 15.64 -8.92
CA GLY A 66 -11.13 15.12 -7.61
C GLY A 66 -9.86 14.91 -6.80
N SER A 67 -10.03 14.38 -5.63
CA SER A 67 -8.92 14.07 -4.72
C SER A 67 -9.12 12.71 -4.13
N ALA A 68 -8.01 12.11 -3.71
CA ALA A 68 -8.08 10.91 -2.89
C ALA A 68 -8.35 11.35 -1.45
N PHE A 69 -8.79 10.43 -0.63
CA PHE A 69 -9.09 10.75 0.77
C PHE A 69 -8.95 9.50 1.64
N ARG A 70 -9.04 9.68 2.94
CA ARG A 70 -8.91 8.63 3.95
C ARG A 70 -7.63 7.82 3.73
N PRO A 71 -6.49 8.45 3.88
CA PRO A 71 -5.23 7.74 3.68
C PRO A 71 -4.89 6.83 4.84
N TRP A 72 -4.22 5.74 4.54
CA TRP A 72 -3.71 4.85 5.56
C TRP A 72 -2.28 4.50 5.17
N ASN A 73 -1.34 4.92 6.00
CA ASN A 73 0.07 4.77 5.69
C ASN A 73 0.63 3.50 6.32
N TRP A 74 0.65 2.42 5.54
CA TRP A 74 1.21 1.17 6.01
C TRP A 74 2.68 1.05 5.68
N THR A 75 3.39 2.16 5.58
CA THR A 75 4.82 2.11 5.30
C THR A 75 5.59 2.55 6.52
N GLY A 76 6.88 2.32 6.51
CA GLY A 76 7.74 2.79 7.57
C GLY A 76 8.20 4.22 7.39
N SER A 77 7.68 4.92 6.40
CA SER A 77 8.08 6.29 6.10
C SER A 77 6.98 7.27 6.48
N ILE A 78 7.30 8.54 6.48
CA ILE A 78 6.29 9.58 6.68
C ILE A 78 5.69 9.90 5.32
N ALA A 79 4.38 9.94 5.24
CA ALA A 79 3.68 10.30 4.01
C ALA A 79 3.28 11.77 4.09
N LYS A 80 3.83 12.59 3.22
CA LYS A 80 3.47 14.01 3.16
C LYS A 80 2.54 14.19 1.98
N MET A 81 1.33 14.62 2.23
CA MET A 81 0.28 14.71 1.22
C MET A 81 0.02 16.12 0.84
N TYR A 82 -0.25 16.34 -0.44
CA TYR A 82 -0.43 17.68 -1.01
C TYR A 82 -1.78 17.79 -1.71
N ASP A 83 -2.43 18.93 -1.56
CA ASP A 83 -3.71 19.17 -2.22
C ASP A 83 -3.54 19.31 -3.72
N GLU A 84 -2.37 19.66 -4.19
CA GLU A 84 -2.15 19.90 -5.60
C GLU A 84 -1.38 18.77 -6.26
N SER A 85 -1.46 18.68 -7.56
CA SER A 85 -0.64 17.77 -8.31
C SER A 85 0.82 18.22 -8.20
N GLY A 86 1.71 17.29 -8.36
CA GLY A 86 3.13 17.62 -8.42
C GLY A 86 3.73 17.97 -7.08
N CYS A 87 3.06 17.69 -6.00
CA CYS A 87 3.55 17.97 -4.65
C CYS A 87 3.91 19.44 -4.50
N GLU A 88 3.07 20.29 -5.08
CA GLU A 88 3.35 21.70 -5.06
C GLU A 88 2.78 22.39 -3.84
N GLY A 89 3.43 23.46 -3.44
CA GLY A 89 2.99 24.20 -2.27
C GLY A 89 3.44 23.51 -1.00
N ALA A 90 2.76 23.79 0.07
CA ALA A 90 3.06 23.18 1.34
C ALA A 90 2.24 21.90 1.49
N ALA A 91 2.80 20.92 2.16
CA ALA A 91 2.05 19.69 2.43
C ALA A 91 0.83 20.04 3.26
N SER A 92 -0.32 19.52 2.87
CA SER A 92 -1.55 19.81 3.59
C SER A 92 -1.69 18.90 4.80
N PHE A 93 -1.08 17.74 4.78
CA PHE A 93 -1.18 16.81 5.88
C PHE A 93 0.00 15.84 5.86
N SER A 94 0.39 15.35 7.01
CA SER A 94 1.45 14.34 7.10
C SER A 94 1.00 13.23 8.01
N LEU A 95 1.29 11.99 7.61
CA LEU A 95 1.00 10.83 8.42
C LEU A 95 2.30 10.11 8.71
N GLY A 96 2.55 9.84 9.96
CA GLY A 96 3.70 9.02 10.31
C GLY A 96 3.48 7.57 9.92
N PRO A 97 4.47 6.74 10.17
CA PRO A 97 4.34 5.31 9.85
C PRO A 97 3.12 4.70 10.52
N TYR A 98 2.40 3.92 9.74
CA TYR A 98 1.22 3.20 10.21
C TYR A 98 0.06 4.08 10.69
N GLY A 99 0.10 5.36 10.35
CA GLY A 99 -0.98 6.27 10.71
C GLY A 99 -2.13 6.26 9.72
N LYS A 100 -3.30 6.67 10.18
CA LYS A 100 -4.49 6.75 9.36
C LYS A 100 -5.04 8.14 9.40
N GLY A 101 -5.56 8.63 8.30
CA GLY A 101 -6.26 9.89 8.25
C GLY A 101 -7.76 9.68 8.12
N SER A 102 -8.52 10.71 8.43
CA SER A 102 -9.97 10.64 8.32
C SER A 102 -10.42 10.99 6.92
N ASP A 103 -11.73 10.96 6.69
CA ASP A 103 -12.29 11.32 5.40
C ASP A 103 -12.02 12.76 5.04
N ARG A 104 -11.65 13.59 6.00
CA ARG A 104 -11.40 14.98 5.73
C ARG A 104 -10.02 15.25 5.18
N VAL A 105 -9.13 14.26 5.23
CA VAL A 105 -7.80 14.41 4.69
C VAL A 105 -7.88 14.09 3.21
N THR A 106 -7.70 15.10 2.37
CA THR A 106 -7.80 14.93 0.91
C THR A 106 -6.48 15.30 0.28
N PHE A 107 -6.14 14.68 -0.83
CA PHE A 107 -4.86 14.94 -1.47
C PHE A 107 -4.84 14.48 -2.92
N ARG A 108 -3.92 15.02 -3.69
CA ARG A 108 -3.74 14.61 -5.08
C ARG A 108 -2.34 14.07 -5.33
N SER A 109 -1.39 14.36 -4.47
CA SER A 109 -0.04 13.84 -4.62
C SER A 109 0.59 13.62 -3.25
N VAL A 110 1.66 12.84 -3.19
CA VAL A 110 2.27 12.44 -1.93
C VAL A 110 3.77 12.21 -2.11
N VAL A 111 4.54 12.50 -1.07
CA VAL A 111 5.96 12.20 -1.03
C VAL A 111 6.22 11.40 0.23
N PHE A 112 7.01 10.34 0.14
CA PHE A 112 7.39 9.55 1.31
C PHE A 112 8.82 9.89 1.73
N ILE A 113 9.02 10.13 2.99
CA ILE A 113 10.35 10.49 3.49
C ILE A 113 10.69 9.77 4.79
#